data_436284f897192dd8755e63928a1bd29c
#
_entry.id   436284f897192dd8755e63928a1bd29c
#
_cell.length_a   1.000
_cell.length_b   1.000
_cell.length_c   1.000
_cell.angle_alpha   90.00
_cell.angle_beta   90.00
_cell.angle_gamma   90.00
#
_symmetry.space_group_name_H-M   'P 1'
#
loop_
_entity.id
_entity.type
_entity.pdbx_description
1 polymer ?
#
loop_
_entity_poly.entity_id
_entity_poly.type
_entity_poly.pdbx_seq_one_letter_code
_entity_poly.pdbx_strand_id
1 'polypeptide(L)'
;GHLVLNGVFSASHSSLSPPVDRLSISNSQITKTLNLPNDFWNRTFPLSKNIVSTYGKKNNLIVLFVESLTPRYVDSFGGNDYKITPNLDKLSKVGWKFNRFYSHGQRSIDGAQSVLTGMPSVLGLPTIANTSANYSKIAALAEQSGISTIFVNSTLRESFLAQAIASSIGFSEYYGKEDMPLLLDYLPEEKDRYLGWDYETLMFSLKKIKNQKTPFMAFINLSTDHTPFPKLTAPFNRHPHHETEEGGYLNSLNYTDWAIGEFINKAKKEQWFDKTIFVITADHVLAHFQKGDFLERFRIPLIFYAPHLMKPKIVETVTSQLDLMPTFLDFMGLDTQYTALGSTLLHEQESEALVREGSLIGIITDRAYLKHSLIRRMEYRELVNNVSESYFDKLEARLLAWDRL
;
A
#
# COMPACT_ATOMS: atom_id res chain seq x y z
N GLY A 1 4.48 4.73 -27.33
CA GLY A 1 5.83 4.64 -26.82
C GLY A 1 6.02 5.58 -25.66
N HIS A 2 5.98 5.07 -24.42
CA HIS A 2 6.34 5.88 -23.27
C HIS A 2 7.85 6.05 -23.26
N LEU A 3 8.33 7.29 -23.44
CA LEU A 3 9.72 7.64 -23.20
C LEU A 3 10.01 7.43 -21.71
N VAL A 4 10.72 6.39 -21.38
CA VAL A 4 11.36 6.26 -20.08
C VAL A 4 12.48 7.31 -20.06
N LEU A 5 12.21 8.45 -19.45
CA LEU A 5 13.22 9.48 -19.20
C LEU A 5 14.31 8.86 -18.33
N ASN A 6 15.54 8.76 -18.84
CA ASN A 6 16.65 8.28 -18.03
C ASN A 6 16.92 9.26 -16.86
N GLY A 7 17.51 8.78 -15.78
CA GLY A 7 17.73 9.57 -14.56
C GLY A 7 18.53 10.87 -14.80
N VAL A 8 19.40 10.89 -15.81
CA VAL A 8 20.19 12.09 -16.19
C VAL A 8 19.29 13.16 -16.80
N PHE A 9 18.34 12.79 -17.65
CA PHE A 9 17.40 13.75 -18.24
C PHE A 9 16.45 14.31 -17.17
N SER A 10 15.98 13.47 -16.25
CA SER A 10 15.13 13.92 -15.15
C SER A 10 15.87 14.85 -14.19
N ALA A 11 17.13 14.55 -13.86
CA ALA A 11 17.96 15.39 -13.01
C ALA A 11 18.31 16.73 -13.69
N SER A 12 18.65 16.73 -14.99
CA SER A 12 18.92 17.97 -15.74
C SER A 12 17.67 18.84 -15.90
N HIS A 13 16.49 18.23 -16.12
CA HIS A 13 15.24 18.96 -16.24
C HIS A 13 14.80 19.57 -14.90
N SER A 14 15.01 18.87 -13.78
CA SER A 14 14.72 19.40 -12.46
C SER A 14 15.69 20.53 -12.04
N SER A 15 16.94 20.47 -12.49
CA SER A 15 17.94 21.54 -12.23
C SER A 15 17.75 22.78 -13.10
N LEU A 16 17.06 22.66 -14.25
CA LEU A 16 16.75 23.76 -15.16
C LEU A 16 15.38 24.40 -14.90
N SER A 17 14.54 23.78 -14.10
CA SER A 17 13.27 24.37 -13.67
C SER A 17 13.58 25.49 -12.68
N PRO A 18 13.05 26.73 -12.87
CA PRO A 18 13.22 27.78 -11.87
C PRO A 18 12.70 27.26 -10.52
N PRO A 19 13.36 27.63 -9.40
CA PRO A 19 12.86 27.26 -8.09
C PRO A 19 11.41 27.77 -8.00
N VAL A 20 10.50 26.83 -7.81
CA VAL A 20 9.11 27.18 -7.51
C VAL A 20 9.17 28.01 -6.25
N ASP A 21 8.62 29.22 -6.30
CA ASP A 21 8.53 30.11 -5.14
C ASP A 21 7.52 29.48 -4.16
N ARG A 22 8.01 28.46 -3.44
CA ARG A 22 7.20 27.68 -2.48
C ARG A 22 6.89 28.59 -1.32
N LEU A 23 5.63 28.57 -0.89
CA LEU A 23 5.21 29.26 0.33
C LEU A 23 6.20 28.89 1.45
N SER A 24 6.98 29.87 1.93
CA SER A 24 7.98 29.64 2.95
C SER A 24 7.30 29.50 4.31
N ILE A 25 7.26 28.28 4.83
CA ILE A 25 6.80 28.00 6.20
C ILE A 25 8.05 27.86 7.08
N SER A 26 8.11 28.61 8.17
CA SER A 26 9.19 28.50 9.15
C SER A 26 9.11 27.23 9.98
N ASN A 27 10.24 26.73 10.50
CA ASN A 27 10.28 25.59 11.40
C ASN A 27 9.37 25.78 12.62
N SER A 28 9.25 26.99 13.15
CA SER A 28 8.35 27.32 14.26
C SER A 28 6.88 27.13 13.88
N GLN A 29 6.49 27.53 12.67
CA GLN A 29 5.13 27.33 12.17
C GLN A 29 4.83 25.85 11.95
N ILE A 30 5.78 25.08 11.39
CA ILE A 30 5.65 23.62 11.20
C ILE A 30 5.46 22.95 12.56
N THR A 31 6.33 23.25 13.54
CA THR A 31 6.26 22.71 14.89
C THR A 31 4.87 22.93 15.51
N LYS A 32 4.36 24.17 15.42
CA LYS A 32 3.03 24.53 15.94
C LYS A 32 1.90 23.82 15.20
N THR A 33 1.96 23.78 13.87
CA THR A 33 0.90 23.24 12.99
C THR A 33 0.75 21.73 13.14
N LEU A 34 1.86 21.01 13.27
CA LEU A 34 1.89 19.55 13.40
C LEU A 34 2.01 19.09 14.86
N ASN A 35 1.96 20.02 15.82
CA ASN A 35 2.10 19.74 17.25
C ASN A 35 3.37 18.91 17.56
N LEU A 36 4.51 19.28 16.92
CA LEU A 36 5.77 18.59 17.11
C LEU A 36 6.43 19.01 18.45
N PRO A 37 7.29 18.16 19.04
CA PRO A 37 8.06 18.52 20.21
C PRO A 37 8.94 19.75 19.96
N ASN A 38 9.14 20.59 20.96
CA ASN A 38 9.94 21.84 20.84
C ASN A 38 11.39 21.57 20.43
N ASP A 39 11.95 20.42 20.79
CA ASP A 39 13.30 19.98 20.45
C ASP A 39 13.39 19.25 19.11
N PHE A 40 12.29 19.12 18.35
CA PHE A 40 12.19 18.32 17.13
C PHE A 40 13.34 18.59 16.15
N TRP A 41 13.60 19.85 15.84
CA TRP A 41 14.63 20.25 14.87
C TRP A 41 16.07 20.07 15.37
N ASN A 42 16.25 19.86 16.66
CA ASN A 42 17.56 19.62 17.27
C ASN A 42 17.89 18.13 17.41
N ARG A 43 16.95 17.25 17.07
CA ARG A 43 17.14 15.79 17.15
C ARG A 43 17.91 15.30 15.95
N THR A 44 18.81 14.34 16.16
CA THR A 44 19.54 13.66 15.08
C THR A 44 18.58 12.90 14.15
N PHE A 45 17.51 12.34 14.71
CA PHE A 45 16.44 11.62 13.98
C PHE A 45 15.08 12.17 14.39
N PRO A 46 14.65 13.32 13.85
CA PRO A 46 13.44 14.01 14.31
C PRO A 46 12.14 13.22 14.14
N LEU A 47 12.04 12.40 13.08
CA LEU A 47 10.88 11.55 12.81
C LEU A 47 10.88 10.22 13.58
N SER A 48 11.87 10.00 14.45
CA SER A 48 11.96 8.78 15.24
C SER A 48 10.87 8.70 16.28
N LYS A 49 10.19 7.57 16.32
CA LYS A 49 9.10 7.24 17.25
C LYS A 49 9.44 5.91 17.94
N ASN A 50 8.87 5.68 19.11
CA ASN A 50 8.90 4.38 19.77
C ASN A 50 7.51 3.75 19.64
N ILE A 51 7.47 2.44 19.40
CA ILE A 51 6.27 1.64 19.51
C ILE A 51 6.42 0.64 20.64
N VAL A 52 5.38 0.51 21.44
CA VAL A 52 5.18 -0.59 22.39
C VAL A 52 3.99 -1.38 21.85
N SER A 53 4.20 -2.63 21.56
CA SER A 53 3.19 -3.45 20.90
C SER A 53 1.95 -3.68 21.74
N THR A 54 0.80 -3.52 21.13
CA THR A 54 -0.51 -3.86 21.70
C THR A 54 -0.66 -5.35 22.00
N TYR A 55 -0.06 -6.19 21.17
CA TYR A 55 -0.18 -7.65 21.31
C TYR A 55 0.72 -8.28 22.37
N GLY A 56 1.83 -7.63 22.73
CA GLY A 56 2.78 -8.11 23.73
C GLY A 56 3.40 -9.49 23.41
N LYS A 57 3.16 -10.03 22.24
CA LYS A 57 3.71 -11.30 21.74
C LYS A 57 3.88 -11.26 20.23
N LYS A 58 4.84 -12.00 19.72
CA LYS A 58 5.11 -12.07 18.29
C LYS A 58 4.07 -12.90 17.54
N ASN A 59 3.44 -12.30 16.55
CA ASN A 59 2.54 -12.96 15.61
C ASN A 59 3.20 -13.01 14.22
N ASN A 60 2.71 -13.91 13.39
CA ASN A 60 3.06 -13.91 11.98
C ASN A 60 2.27 -12.85 11.24
N LEU A 61 2.87 -12.29 10.20
CA LEU A 61 2.25 -11.31 9.31
C LEU A 61 2.32 -11.81 7.87
N ILE A 62 1.19 -11.82 7.17
CA ILE A 62 1.13 -12.04 5.72
C ILE A 62 0.45 -10.85 5.09
N VAL A 63 1.14 -10.15 4.20
CA VAL A 63 0.61 -9.03 3.43
C VAL A 63 0.38 -9.49 2.00
N LEU A 64 -0.88 -9.46 1.56
CA LEU A 64 -1.28 -9.62 0.16
C LEU A 64 -1.42 -8.22 -0.45
N PHE A 65 -0.44 -7.84 -1.26
CA PHE A 65 -0.36 -6.54 -1.90
C PHE A 65 -0.83 -6.69 -3.34
N VAL A 66 -2.08 -6.30 -3.59
CA VAL A 66 -2.81 -6.61 -4.83
C VAL A 66 -2.71 -5.44 -5.80
N GLU A 67 -2.27 -5.70 -7.01
CA GLU A 67 -2.16 -4.71 -8.08
C GLU A 67 -3.51 -4.05 -8.37
N SER A 68 -3.56 -2.72 -8.31
CA SER A 68 -4.67 -1.89 -8.77
C SER A 68 -6.05 -2.23 -8.18
N LEU A 69 -6.12 -2.91 -7.01
CA LEU A 69 -7.39 -3.29 -6.40
C LEU A 69 -8.21 -2.07 -6.00
N THR A 70 -9.36 -1.89 -6.64
CA THR A 70 -10.17 -0.68 -6.54
C THR A 70 -11.52 -0.98 -5.89
N PRO A 71 -11.99 -0.19 -4.89
CA PRO A 71 -13.25 -0.40 -4.18
C PRO A 71 -14.48 -0.50 -5.08
N ARG A 72 -14.46 0.19 -6.22
CA ARG A 72 -15.53 0.14 -7.24
C ARG A 72 -15.89 -1.27 -7.69
N TYR A 73 -14.95 -2.20 -7.61
CA TYR A 73 -15.08 -3.59 -8.06
C TYR A 73 -15.21 -4.60 -6.92
N VAL A 74 -15.23 -4.12 -5.67
CA VAL A 74 -15.39 -4.95 -4.48
C VAL A 74 -16.71 -4.60 -3.82
N ASP A 75 -17.72 -5.47 -3.92
CA ASP A 75 -19.11 -5.16 -3.55
C ASP A 75 -19.21 -4.73 -2.08
N SER A 76 -18.47 -5.36 -1.18
CA SER A 76 -18.46 -5.01 0.24
C SER A 76 -17.87 -3.63 0.56
N PHE A 77 -17.16 -2.98 -0.37
CA PHE A 77 -16.63 -1.63 -0.24
C PHE A 77 -17.46 -0.56 -0.97
N GLY A 78 -18.71 -0.91 -1.31
CA GLY A 78 -19.62 -0.03 -2.03
C GLY A 78 -19.45 -0.10 -3.55
N GLY A 79 -18.97 -1.25 -4.04
CA GLY A 79 -18.83 -1.53 -5.47
C GLY A 79 -20.15 -1.60 -6.23
N ASN A 80 -20.06 -1.84 -7.52
CA ASN A 80 -21.18 -1.78 -8.46
C ASN A 80 -21.90 -3.12 -8.70
N ASP A 81 -21.92 -4.03 -7.72
CA ASP A 81 -22.58 -5.35 -7.78
C ASP A 81 -22.10 -6.24 -8.95
N TYR A 82 -20.78 -6.19 -9.24
CA TYR A 82 -20.17 -7.03 -10.27
C TYR A 82 -20.11 -8.51 -9.89
N LYS A 83 -20.18 -8.83 -8.59
CA LYS A 83 -20.12 -10.21 -8.03
C LYS A 83 -18.86 -10.98 -8.45
N ILE A 84 -17.76 -10.28 -8.62
CA ILE A 84 -16.49 -10.88 -9.06
C ILE A 84 -15.51 -11.11 -7.91
N THR A 85 -15.77 -10.56 -6.72
CA THR A 85 -14.87 -10.63 -5.56
C THR A 85 -15.51 -11.29 -4.32
N PRO A 86 -16.16 -12.47 -4.45
CA PRO A 86 -16.89 -13.07 -3.33
C PRO A 86 -16.02 -13.48 -2.14
N ASN A 87 -14.72 -13.75 -2.34
CA ASN A 87 -13.80 -14.09 -1.27
C ASN A 87 -13.37 -12.84 -0.48
N LEU A 88 -13.02 -11.75 -1.15
CA LEU A 88 -12.74 -10.46 -0.50
C LEU A 88 -13.96 -9.95 0.26
N ASP A 89 -15.17 -10.08 -0.31
CA ASP A 89 -16.42 -9.72 0.35
C ASP A 89 -16.67 -10.53 1.61
N LYS A 90 -16.36 -11.82 1.58
CA LYS A 90 -16.45 -12.69 2.76
C LYS A 90 -15.43 -12.32 3.82
N LEU A 91 -14.17 -12.09 3.43
CA LEU A 91 -13.08 -11.73 4.36
C LEU A 91 -13.34 -10.39 5.04
N SER A 92 -13.86 -9.40 4.30
CA SER A 92 -14.20 -8.08 4.84
C SER A 92 -15.32 -8.12 5.87
N LYS A 93 -16.27 -9.07 5.77
CA LYS A 93 -17.36 -9.24 6.73
C LYS A 93 -16.91 -9.86 8.04
N VAL A 94 -15.86 -10.67 8.02
CA VAL A 94 -15.36 -11.41 9.20
C VAL A 94 -14.04 -10.89 9.75
N GLY A 95 -13.46 -9.88 9.11
CA GLY A 95 -12.24 -9.18 9.52
C GLY A 95 -12.48 -7.73 9.91
N TRP A 96 -11.41 -6.96 10.01
CA TRP A 96 -11.50 -5.52 10.05
C TRP A 96 -11.57 -4.98 8.64
N LYS A 97 -12.59 -4.17 8.35
CA LYS A 97 -12.78 -3.50 7.06
C LYS A 97 -12.62 -2.01 7.24
N PHE A 98 -11.77 -1.38 6.43
CA PHE A 98 -11.51 0.05 6.46
C PHE A 98 -12.22 0.71 5.26
N ASN A 99 -13.28 1.46 5.53
CA ASN A 99 -14.09 2.08 4.48
C ASN A 99 -13.43 3.31 3.84
N ARG A 100 -12.50 3.95 4.55
CA ARG A 100 -11.85 5.21 4.16
C ARG A 100 -10.33 5.11 4.27
N PHE A 101 -9.77 4.11 3.56
CA PHE A 101 -8.33 3.89 3.46
C PHE A 101 -7.82 4.38 2.10
N TYR A 102 -6.73 5.14 2.11
CA TYR A 102 -6.21 5.82 0.92
C TYR A 102 -4.77 5.46 0.61
N SER A 103 -4.47 5.24 -0.68
CA SER A 103 -3.10 5.14 -1.17
C SER A 103 -2.41 6.50 -1.11
N HIS A 104 -1.10 6.50 -0.86
CA HIS A 104 -0.32 7.74 -0.88
C HIS A 104 -0.12 8.28 -2.30
N GLY A 105 0.10 7.39 -3.27
CA GLY A 105 0.36 7.71 -4.67
C GLY A 105 -0.48 6.88 -5.63
N GLN A 106 -0.15 6.99 -6.92
CA GLN A 106 -0.88 6.35 -8.01
C GLN A 106 -0.02 5.34 -8.79
N ARG A 107 1.13 4.94 -8.23
CA ARG A 107 2.04 3.95 -8.83
C ARG A 107 2.40 2.90 -7.78
N SER A 108 2.62 1.67 -8.23
CA SER A 108 2.96 0.53 -7.35
C SER A 108 4.17 0.82 -6.47
N ILE A 109 5.18 1.53 -6.99
CA ILE A 109 6.38 1.87 -6.22
C ILE A 109 6.11 2.90 -5.10
N ASP A 110 5.15 3.84 -5.30
CA ASP A 110 4.74 4.79 -4.27
C ASP A 110 3.98 4.08 -3.14
N GLY A 111 3.11 3.14 -3.50
CA GLY A 111 2.41 2.28 -2.55
C GLY A 111 3.36 1.39 -1.76
N ALA A 112 4.29 0.71 -2.44
CA ALA A 112 5.30 -0.13 -1.81
C ALA A 112 6.17 0.67 -0.82
N GLN A 113 6.62 1.88 -1.20
CA GLN A 113 7.38 2.75 -0.31
C GLN A 113 6.58 3.09 0.94
N SER A 114 5.34 3.53 0.77
CA SER A 114 4.47 3.91 1.89
C SER A 114 4.24 2.75 2.86
N VAL A 115 3.93 1.57 2.32
CA VAL A 115 3.59 0.38 3.12
C VAL A 115 4.80 -0.23 3.83
N LEU A 116 5.98 -0.24 3.19
CA LEU A 116 7.18 -0.91 3.73
C LEU A 116 8.07 0.01 4.57
N THR A 117 7.85 1.33 4.51
CA THR A 117 8.70 2.30 5.22
C THR A 117 7.91 3.31 6.06
N GLY A 118 6.60 3.45 5.85
CA GLY A 118 5.79 4.52 6.45
C GLY A 118 6.17 5.93 6.00
N MET A 119 6.96 6.04 4.92
CA MET A 119 7.45 7.30 4.37
C MET A 119 6.87 7.56 2.98
N PRO A 120 6.50 8.80 2.65
CA PRO A 120 5.97 9.16 1.34
C PRO A 120 7.06 9.15 0.26
N SER A 121 6.65 9.08 -1.00
CA SER A 121 7.54 9.42 -2.13
C SER A 121 7.71 10.93 -2.18
N VAL A 122 8.92 11.43 -1.96
CA VAL A 122 9.23 12.85 -1.98
C VAL A 122 9.29 13.35 -3.43
N LEU A 123 8.58 14.43 -3.74
CA LEU A 123 8.50 15.01 -5.10
C LEU A 123 8.13 13.98 -6.18
N GLY A 124 7.38 12.91 -5.80
CA GLY A 124 7.06 11.82 -6.71
C GLY A 124 8.27 10.94 -7.10
N LEU A 125 9.39 11.07 -6.41
CA LEU A 125 10.58 10.23 -6.58
C LEU A 125 10.64 9.21 -5.45
N PRO A 126 10.41 7.92 -5.74
CA PRO A 126 10.53 6.87 -4.75
C PRO A 126 12.00 6.62 -4.41
N THR A 127 12.28 6.50 -3.13
CA THR A 127 13.62 6.22 -2.61
C THR A 127 13.78 4.81 -2.05
N ILE A 128 12.74 3.99 -2.15
CA ILE A 128 12.66 2.65 -1.55
C ILE A 128 13.78 1.71 -2.01
N ALA A 129 14.21 1.82 -3.26
CA ALA A 129 15.33 1.04 -3.79
C ALA A 129 16.71 1.61 -3.41
N ASN A 130 16.76 2.78 -2.75
CA ASN A 130 18.01 3.41 -2.33
C ASN A 130 18.44 2.89 -0.96
N THR A 131 19.50 2.10 -0.92
CA THR A 131 20.05 1.54 0.30
C THR A 131 20.62 2.60 1.26
N SER A 132 21.00 3.77 0.74
CA SER A 132 21.52 4.89 1.53
C SER A 132 20.42 5.76 2.16
N ALA A 133 19.15 5.51 1.85
CA ALA A 133 18.05 6.26 2.46
C ALA A 133 17.96 5.96 3.96
N ASN A 134 18.03 7.02 4.76
CA ASN A 134 18.10 6.93 6.22
C ASN A 134 16.71 6.99 6.87
N TYR A 135 15.92 5.95 6.65
CA TYR A 135 14.65 5.71 7.33
C TYR A 135 14.50 4.24 7.69
N SER A 136 13.60 3.95 8.61
CA SER A 136 13.34 2.58 9.05
C SER A 136 12.78 1.71 7.92
N LYS A 137 13.20 0.46 7.90
CA LYS A 137 12.85 -0.54 6.91
C LYS A 137 12.26 -1.75 7.64
N ILE A 138 11.03 -2.07 7.34
CA ILE A 138 10.25 -3.01 8.15
C ILE A 138 10.89 -4.40 8.25
N ALA A 139 11.38 -4.95 7.12
CA ALA A 139 11.96 -6.28 7.14
C ALA A 139 13.27 -6.32 7.93
N ALA A 140 14.11 -5.27 7.84
CA ALA A 140 15.32 -5.17 8.66
C ALA A 140 15.00 -5.12 10.17
N LEU A 141 13.96 -4.37 10.58
CA LEU A 141 13.52 -4.35 11.99
C LEU A 141 12.95 -5.70 12.44
N ALA A 142 12.22 -6.39 11.58
CA ALA A 142 11.70 -7.73 11.85
C ALA A 142 12.83 -8.75 12.03
N GLU A 143 13.80 -8.79 11.12
CA GLU A 143 14.97 -9.69 11.19
C GLU A 143 15.80 -9.44 12.45
N GLN A 144 16.09 -8.18 12.79
CA GLN A 144 16.78 -7.81 14.02
C GLN A 144 16.05 -8.30 15.27
N SER A 145 14.74 -8.45 15.19
CA SER A 145 13.87 -8.95 16.25
C SER A 145 13.67 -10.47 16.21
N GLY A 146 14.37 -11.18 15.31
CA GLY A 146 14.28 -12.64 15.17
C GLY A 146 12.99 -13.11 14.47
N ILE A 147 12.39 -12.30 13.62
CA ILE A 147 11.27 -12.64 12.74
C ILE A 147 11.84 -12.86 11.35
N SER A 148 11.69 -14.07 10.79
CA SER A 148 12.13 -14.34 9.42
C SER A 148 11.26 -13.63 8.39
N THR A 149 11.87 -13.13 7.31
CA THR A 149 11.18 -12.31 6.32
C THR A 149 11.31 -12.87 4.91
N ILE A 150 10.20 -12.89 4.19
CA ILE A 150 10.13 -13.36 2.81
C ILE A 150 9.37 -12.37 1.94
N PHE A 151 9.93 -12.03 0.78
CA PHE A 151 9.26 -11.25 -0.26
C PHE A 151 9.03 -12.15 -1.47
N VAL A 152 7.78 -12.31 -1.88
CA VAL A 152 7.39 -13.04 -3.08
C VAL A 152 6.74 -12.08 -4.06
N ASN A 153 7.30 -12.02 -5.27
CA ASN A 153 6.84 -11.12 -6.31
C ASN A 153 6.35 -11.91 -7.52
N SER A 154 5.13 -11.67 -7.95
CA SER A 154 4.53 -12.38 -9.09
C SER A 154 5.09 -11.96 -10.45
N THR A 155 5.95 -10.94 -10.54
CA THR A 155 6.63 -10.54 -11.78
C THR A 155 8.01 -11.19 -11.91
N LEU A 156 8.65 -11.02 -13.08
CA LEU A 156 10.04 -11.42 -13.23
C LEU A 156 10.91 -10.77 -12.15
N ARG A 157 11.92 -11.49 -11.70
CA ARG A 157 12.76 -11.16 -10.55
C ARG A 157 13.30 -9.72 -10.59
N GLU A 158 13.73 -9.25 -11.74
CA GLU A 158 14.31 -7.91 -11.91
C GLU A 158 13.28 -6.84 -12.33
N SER A 159 12.04 -7.23 -12.65
CA SER A 159 11.01 -6.30 -13.10
C SER A 159 10.64 -5.32 -11.97
N PHE A 160 10.36 -4.09 -12.36
CA PHE A 160 9.91 -3.02 -11.46
C PHE A 160 10.84 -2.77 -10.25
N LEU A 161 12.12 -3.09 -10.37
CA LEU A 161 13.12 -2.99 -9.28
C LEU A 161 12.79 -3.86 -8.05
N ALA A 162 11.95 -4.87 -8.19
CA ALA A 162 11.43 -5.63 -7.04
C ALA A 162 12.52 -6.29 -6.20
N GLN A 163 13.56 -6.86 -6.84
CA GLN A 163 14.70 -7.42 -6.12
C GLN A 163 15.51 -6.34 -5.38
N ALA A 164 15.72 -5.18 -6.00
CA ALA A 164 16.41 -4.06 -5.36
C ALA A 164 15.61 -3.52 -4.16
N ILE A 165 14.29 -3.45 -4.28
CA ILE A 165 13.39 -3.07 -3.19
C ILE A 165 13.48 -4.08 -2.05
N ALA A 166 13.32 -5.38 -2.32
CA ALA A 166 13.39 -6.43 -1.30
C ALA A 166 14.72 -6.38 -0.54
N SER A 167 15.84 -6.26 -1.26
CA SER A 167 17.17 -6.12 -0.68
C SER A 167 17.33 -4.84 0.15
N SER A 168 16.84 -3.70 -0.38
CA SER A 168 16.91 -2.41 0.31
C SER A 168 16.09 -2.41 1.60
N ILE A 169 14.93 -3.05 1.62
CA ILE A 169 14.04 -3.16 2.78
C ILE A 169 14.56 -4.18 3.80
N GLY A 170 15.45 -5.07 3.39
CA GLY A 170 16.13 -6.04 4.28
C GLY A 170 15.42 -7.37 4.41
N PHE A 171 14.65 -7.78 3.39
CA PHE A 171 14.09 -9.13 3.34
C PHE A 171 15.19 -10.17 3.20
N SER A 172 15.14 -11.23 4.02
CA SER A 172 16.13 -12.31 4.01
C SER A 172 15.94 -13.27 2.83
N GLU A 173 14.72 -13.43 2.34
CA GLU A 173 14.42 -14.25 1.17
C GLU A 173 13.63 -13.43 0.14
N TYR A 174 13.98 -13.60 -1.15
CA TYR A 174 13.26 -12.99 -2.28
C TYR A 174 13.05 -14.02 -3.39
N TYR A 175 11.82 -14.05 -3.92
CA TYR A 175 11.43 -14.92 -5.02
C TYR A 175 10.66 -14.13 -6.09
N GLY A 176 10.97 -14.41 -7.37
CA GLY A 176 10.28 -13.88 -8.54
C GLY A 176 9.53 -14.97 -9.29
N LYS A 177 8.86 -14.60 -10.38
CA LYS A 177 8.11 -15.51 -11.26
C LYS A 177 8.90 -16.74 -11.68
N GLU A 178 10.20 -16.59 -11.96
CA GLU A 178 11.09 -17.65 -12.43
C GLU A 178 11.23 -18.81 -11.43
N ASP A 179 10.94 -18.58 -10.16
CA ASP A 179 10.98 -19.59 -9.11
C ASP A 179 9.69 -20.42 -9.02
N MET A 180 8.63 -20.01 -9.75
CA MET A 180 7.27 -20.50 -9.59
C MET A 180 6.87 -21.38 -10.80
N PRO A 181 6.64 -22.67 -10.61
CA PRO A 181 6.12 -23.51 -11.68
C PRO A 181 4.66 -23.13 -11.99
N LEU A 182 4.27 -23.25 -13.26
CA LEU A 182 2.86 -23.18 -13.63
C LEU A 182 2.12 -24.39 -13.02
N LEU A 183 0.98 -24.11 -12.39
CA LEU A 183 0.14 -25.11 -11.73
C LEU A 183 -1.18 -25.32 -12.46
N LEU A 184 -1.63 -24.33 -13.23
CA LEU A 184 -2.83 -24.37 -14.03
C LEU A 184 -2.49 -24.36 -15.52
N ASP A 185 -3.48 -24.75 -16.33
CA ASP A 185 -3.34 -24.73 -17.78
C ASP A 185 -3.82 -23.38 -18.34
N TYR A 186 -2.88 -22.57 -18.76
CA TYR A 186 -3.12 -21.27 -19.36
C TYR A 186 -3.02 -21.33 -20.89
N LEU A 187 -3.64 -20.37 -21.58
CA LEU A 187 -3.48 -20.25 -23.03
C LEU A 187 -1.99 -20.15 -23.41
N PRO A 188 -1.55 -20.76 -24.50
CA PRO A 188 -0.13 -20.77 -24.87
C PRO A 188 0.50 -19.38 -24.92
N GLU A 189 -0.22 -18.40 -25.48
CA GLU A 189 0.22 -17.01 -25.62
C GLU A 189 0.37 -16.28 -24.26
N GLU A 190 -0.24 -16.78 -23.20
CA GLU A 190 -0.22 -16.18 -21.86
C GLU A 190 0.85 -16.81 -20.94
N LYS A 191 1.42 -17.96 -21.31
CA LYS A 191 2.38 -18.67 -20.44
C LYS A 191 3.67 -17.89 -20.21
N ASP A 192 4.14 -17.16 -21.22
CA ASP A 192 5.44 -16.46 -21.21
C ASP A 192 5.34 -14.95 -20.91
N ARG A 193 4.15 -14.46 -20.49
CA ARG A 193 4.00 -13.06 -20.08
C ARG A 193 4.98 -12.71 -18.96
N TYR A 194 5.52 -11.47 -18.94
CA TYR A 194 6.47 -11.03 -17.90
C TYR A 194 5.83 -10.90 -16.51
N LEU A 195 4.53 -10.69 -16.46
CA LEU A 195 3.73 -10.78 -15.23
C LEU A 195 3.44 -12.24 -14.93
N GLY A 196 3.47 -12.62 -13.65
CA GLY A 196 3.10 -13.97 -13.23
C GLY A 196 1.61 -14.15 -13.03
N TRP A 197 1.27 -15.24 -12.37
CA TRP A 197 -0.08 -15.64 -12.05
C TRP A 197 -0.27 -15.68 -10.55
N ASP A 198 -1.31 -15.04 -10.05
CA ASP A 198 -1.51 -14.89 -8.60
C ASP A 198 -1.77 -16.22 -7.89
N TYR A 199 -2.41 -17.19 -8.54
CA TYR A 199 -2.59 -18.52 -7.95
C TYR A 199 -1.24 -19.21 -7.73
N GLU A 200 -0.36 -19.24 -8.72
CA GLU A 200 0.99 -19.80 -8.63
C GLU A 200 1.80 -19.10 -7.54
N THR A 201 1.75 -17.77 -7.54
CA THR A 201 2.43 -16.92 -6.55
C THR A 201 1.98 -17.26 -5.13
N LEU A 202 0.67 -17.37 -4.91
CA LEU A 202 0.10 -17.69 -3.61
C LEU A 202 0.38 -19.12 -3.17
N MET A 203 0.30 -20.11 -4.10
CA MET A 203 0.62 -21.50 -3.78
C MET A 203 2.11 -21.70 -3.50
N PHE A 204 2.97 -21.03 -4.25
CA PHE A 204 4.40 -21.02 -4.00
C PHE A 204 4.71 -20.37 -2.64
N SER A 205 4.09 -19.23 -2.34
CA SER A 205 4.23 -18.55 -1.05
C SER A 205 3.83 -19.45 0.10
N LEU A 206 2.70 -20.15 -0.02
CA LEU A 206 2.23 -21.10 1.00
C LEU A 206 3.29 -22.19 1.28
N LYS A 207 3.88 -22.75 0.21
CA LYS A 207 4.95 -23.76 0.33
C LYS A 207 6.19 -23.20 1.03
N LYS A 208 6.58 -21.96 0.74
CA LYS A 208 7.73 -21.31 1.35
C LYS A 208 7.48 -20.95 2.80
N ILE A 209 6.32 -20.37 3.11
CA ILE A 209 5.91 -20.00 4.46
C ILE A 209 5.85 -21.23 5.38
N LYS A 210 5.39 -22.36 4.90
CA LYS A 210 5.35 -23.62 5.67
C LYS A 210 6.71 -24.05 6.22
N ASN A 211 7.80 -23.68 5.54
CA ASN A 211 9.16 -24.01 5.91
C ASN A 211 9.84 -22.91 6.75
N GLN A 212 9.16 -21.78 6.97
CA GLN A 212 9.71 -20.67 7.76
C GLN A 212 9.70 -21.01 9.26
N LYS A 213 10.69 -20.47 9.96
CA LYS A 213 10.64 -20.43 11.42
C LYS A 213 9.59 -19.41 11.84
N THR A 214 8.78 -19.76 12.80
CA THR A 214 7.82 -18.82 13.40
C THR A 214 8.47 -18.04 14.53
N PRO A 215 8.22 -16.72 14.68
CA PRO A 215 7.35 -15.89 13.83
C PRO A 215 8.00 -15.52 12.49
N PHE A 216 7.17 -15.20 11.51
CA PHE A 216 7.59 -14.77 10.17
C PHE A 216 6.77 -13.59 9.67
N MET A 217 7.34 -12.84 8.70
CA MET A 217 6.67 -11.85 7.88
C MET A 217 6.79 -12.24 6.41
N ALA A 218 5.65 -12.37 5.71
CA ALA A 218 5.61 -12.56 4.27
C ALA A 218 4.95 -11.37 3.58
N PHE A 219 5.63 -10.78 2.61
CA PHE A 219 5.07 -9.75 1.71
C PHE A 219 4.92 -10.37 0.33
N ILE A 220 3.69 -10.48 -0.15
CA ILE A 220 3.33 -11.17 -1.39
C ILE A 220 2.72 -10.15 -2.34
N ASN A 221 3.46 -9.79 -3.38
CA ASN A 221 3.00 -8.87 -4.42
C ASN A 221 2.32 -9.65 -5.53
N LEU A 222 1.04 -9.34 -5.79
CA LEU A 222 0.19 -9.94 -6.81
C LEU A 222 0.08 -9.00 -8.01
N SER A 223 0.12 -9.52 -9.23
CA SER A 223 0.20 -8.68 -10.44
C SER A 223 -0.63 -9.16 -11.63
N THR A 224 -1.49 -10.16 -11.46
CA THR A 224 -2.33 -10.63 -12.57
C THR A 224 -3.23 -9.51 -13.12
N ASP A 225 -3.65 -8.59 -12.26
CA ASP A 225 -4.52 -7.46 -12.58
C ASP A 225 -3.81 -6.25 -13.23
N HIS A 226 -2.51 -6.36 -13.52
CA HIS A 226 -1.75 -5.32 -14.24
C HIS A 226 -1.97 -5.43 -15.75
N THR A 227 -2.12 -4.30 -16.42
CA THR A 227 -2.18 -4.23 -17.90
C THR A 227 -0.86 -4.64 -18.56
N PRO A 228 -0.86 -5.33 -19.71
CA PRO A 228 -2.03 -5.86 -20.39
C PRO A 228 -2.71 -6.98 -19.61
N PHE A 229 -4.05 -6.92 -19.49
CA PHE A 229 -4.81 -7.95 -18.77
C PHE A 229 -4.74 -9.28 -19.53
N PRO A 230 -4.51 -10.40 -18.83
CA PRO A 230 -4.41 -11.70 -19.49
C PRO A 230 -5.75 -12.17 -20.03
N LYS A 231 -5.71 -12.90 -21.14
CA LYS A 231 -6.86 -13.64 -21.64
C LYS A 231 -7.04 -14.92 -20.85
N LEU A 232 -8.08 -14.96 -20.06
CA LEU A 232 -8.43 -16.10 -19.22
C LEU A 232 -9.46 -17.01 -19.87
N THR A 233 -9.46 -18.29 -19.47
CA THR A 233 -10.46 -19.29 -19.87
C THR A 233 -11.53 -19.45 -18.79
N ALA A 234 -12.55 -20.28 -19.04
CA ALA A 234 -13.53 -20.64 -18.03
C ALA A 234 -12.86 -21.19 -16.75
N PRO A 235 -13.34 -20.82 -15.58
CA PRO A 235 -14.55 -20.05 -15.28
C PRO A 235 -14.37 -18.52 -15.17
N PHE A 236 -13.20 -17.99 -15.52
CA PHE A 236 -12.83 -16.59 -15.27
C PHE A 236 -13.13 -15.63 -16.44
N ASN A 237 -13.47 -16.15 -17.62
CA ASN A 237 -13.79 -15.36 -18.82
C ASN A 237 -15.28 -14.92 -18.83
N ARG A 238 -15.73 -14.24 -17.78
CA ARG A 238 -17.14 -13.86 -17.60
C ARG A 238 -17.53 -12.61 -18.39
N HIS A 239 -16.57 -11.76 -18.72
CA HIS A 239 -16.76 -10.51 -19.44
C HIS A 239 -16.02 -10.53 -20.77
N PRO A 240 -16.47 -9.78 -21.78
CA PRO A 240 -15.74 -9.63 -23.04
C PRO A 240 -14.30 -9.20 -22.75
N HIS A 241 -13.32 -9.97 -23.21
CA HIS A 241 -11.92 -9.70 -22.94
C HIS A 241 -11.40 -8.56 -23.83
N HIS A 242 -10.68 -7.65 -23.20
CA HIS A 242 -9.79 -6.68 -23.85
C HIS A 242 -8.57 -6.46 -22.94
N GLU A 243 -7.38 -6.43 -23.52
CA GLU A 243 -6.12 -6.38 -22.76
C GLU A 243 -5.90 -5.06 -21.96
N THR A 244 -6.64 -4.00 -22.28
CA THR A 244 -6.50 -2.68 -21.63
C THR A 244 -7.81 -2.08 -21.15
N GLU A 245 -8.94 -2.80 -21.26
CA GLU A 245 -10.26 -2.30 -20.90
C GLU A 245 -10.87 -3.05 -19.71
N GLU A 246 -11.99 -2.52 -19.21
CA GLU A 246 -12.67 -3.01 -18.00
C GLU A 246 -12.97 -4.51 -18.02
N GLY A 247 -13.42 -5.07 -19.17
CA GLY A 247 -13.73 -6.48 -19.25
C GLY A 247 -12.54 -7.41 -18.96
N GLY A 248 -11.36 -7.05 -19.44
CA GLY A 248 -10.11 -7.76 -19.11
C GLY A 248 -9.77 -7.68 -17.62
N TYR A 249 -9.88 -6.47 -17.05
CA TYR A 249 -9.67 -6.26 -15.62
C TYR A 249 -10.66 -7.07 -14.75
N LEU A 250 -11.95 -7.05 -15.09
CA LEU A 250 -12.97 -7.80 -14.35
C LEU A 250 -12.69 -9.31 -14.33
N ASN A 251 -12.22 -9.85 -15.45
CA ASN A 251 -11.85 -11.26 -15.55
C ASN A 251 -10.61 -11.58 -14.71
N SER A 252 -9.57 -10.74 -14.77
CA SER A 252 -8.35 -10.95 -13.99
C SER A 252 -8.60 -10.76 -12.49
N LEU A 253 -9.36 -9.75 -12.07
CA LEU A 253 -9.71 -9.57 -10.66
C LEU A 253 -10.58 -10.73 -10.12
N ASN A 254 -11.47 -11.29 -10.92
CA ASN A 254 -12.22 -12.49 -10.51
C ASN A 254 -11.30 -13.70 -10.29
N TYR A 255 -10.27 -13.85 -11.12
CA TYR A 255 -9.24 -14.87 -10.94
C TYR A 255 -8.39 -14.61 -9.68
N THR A 256 -7.94 -13.37 -9.46
CA THR A 256 -7.16 -12.99 -8.28
C THR A 256 -7.95 -13.19 -6.98
N ASP A 257 -9.23 -12.82 -6.95
CA ASP A 257 -10.11 -13.08 -5.81
C ASP A 257 -10.26 -14.58 -5.50
N TRP A 258 -10.45 -15.40 -6.55
CA TRP A 258 -10.49 -16.86 -6.40
C TRP A 258 -9.15 -17.39 -5.86
N ALA A 259 -8.02 -16.93 -6.38
CA ALA A 259 -6.70 -17.36 -5.94
C ALA A 259 -6.44 -17.00 -4.46
N ILE A 260 -6.86 -15.81 -4.02
CA ILE A 260 -6.83 -15.40 -2.61
C ILE A 260 -7.71 -16.33 -1.76
N GLY A 261 -8.91 -16.65 -2.23
CA GLY A 261 -9.81 -17.60 -1.56
C GLY A 261 -9.17 -18.97 -1.35
N GLU A 262 -8.55 -19.53 -2.39
CA GLU A 262 -7.82 -20.80 -2.32
C GLU A 262 -6.63 -20.75 -1.36
N PHE A 263 -5.87 -19.66 -1.38
CA PHE A 263 -4.76 -19.44 -0.46
C PHE A 263 -5.23 -19.46 1.00
N ILE A 264 -6.23 -18.66 1.34
CA ILE A 264 -6.80 -18.59 2.70
C ILE A 264 -7.36 -19.95 3.13
N ASN A 265 -8.08 -20.68 2.24
CA ASN A 265 -8.64 -21.99 2.55
C ASN A 265 -7.55 -23.05 2.82
N LYS A 266 -6.42 -22.97 2.14
CA LYS A 266 -5.27 -23.85 2.40
C LYS A 266 -4.52 -23.42 3.66
N ALA A 267 -4.31 -22.11 3.85
CA ALA A 267 -3.67 -21.53 5.04
C ALA A 267 -4.37 -21.94 6.34
N LYS A 268 -5.72 -22.02 6.35
CA LYS A 268 -6.51 -22.51 7.51
C LYS A 268 -6.14 -23.90 8.00
N LYS A 269 -5.47 -24.71 7.19
CA LYS A 269 -5.04 -26.07 7.54
C LYS A 269 -3.63 -26.10 8.13
N GLU A 270 -2.93 -24.98 8.13
CA GLU A 270 -1.55 -24.89 8.60
C GLU A 270 -1.48 -24.51 10.09
N GLN A 271 -0.51 -25.06 10.81
CA GLN A 271 -0.36 -24.87 12.27
C GLN A 271 -0.08 -23.41 12.68
N TRP A 272 0.45 -22.61 11.76
CA TRP A 272 0.76 -21.20 12.00
C TRP A 272 -0.46 -20.27 11.82
N PHE A 273 -1.58 -20.76 11.26
CA PHE A 273 -2.74 -19.95 10.90
C PHE A 273 -3.30 -19.13 12.08
N ASP A 274 -3.49 -19.77 13.24
CA ASP A 274 -4.13 -19.17 14.41
C ASP A 274 -3.33 -18.00 15.02
N LYS A 275 -2.04 -17.90 14.67
CA LYS A 275 -1.13 -16.83 15.11
C LYS A 275 -0.77 -15.88 13.96
N THR A 276 -1.53 -15.87 12.90
CA THR A 276 -1.25 -15.09 11.68
C THR A 276 -2.28 -14.01 11.47
N ILE A 277 -1.78 -12.81 11.19
CA ILE A 277 -2.57 -11.67 10.73
C ILE A 277 -2.35 -11.53 9.23
N PHE A 278 -3.44 -11.64 8.47
CA PHE A 278 -3.46 -11.40 7.03
C PHE A 278 -3.89 -9.96 6.79
N VAL A 279 -3.11 -9.23 6.01
CA VAL A 279 -3.42 -7.88 5.52
C VAL A 279 -3.62 -7.97 4.02
N ILE A 280 -4.76 -7.51 3.53
CA ILE A 280 -5.08 -7.49 2.11
C ILE A 280 -5.36 -6.05 1.73
N THR A 281 -4.58 -5.51 0.81
CA THR A 281 -4.71 -4.13 0.34
C THR A 281 -4.18 -3.98 -1.07
N ALA A 282 -4.41 -2.82 -1.68
CA ALA A 282 -3.88 -2.46 -2.98
C ALA A 282 -2.58 -1.65 -2.88
N ASP A 283 -1.85 -1.62 -3.97
CA ASP A 283 -0.75 -0.68 -4.19
C ASP A 283 -1.27 0.74 -4.53
N HIS A 284 -2.23 0.85 -5.43
CA HIS A 284 -2.94 2.07 -5.84
C HIS A 284 -4.29 1.73 -6.49
N VAL A 285 -5.03 2.75 -6.89
CA VAL A 285 -6.27 2.60 -7.66
C VAL A 285 -5.95 2.32 -9.13
N LEU A 286 -6.79 1.52 -9.79
CA LEU A 286 -6.67 1.22 -11.21
C LEU A 286 -6.59 2.51 -12.06
N ALA A 287 -5.51 2.67 -12.80
CA ALA A 287 -5.17 3.90 -13.53
C ALA A 287 -6.25 4.32 -14.56
N HIS A 288 -6.93 3.38 -15.18
CA HIS A 288 -7.97 3.65 -16.18
C HIS A 288 -9.23 4.34 -15.62
N PHE A 289 -9.42 4.28 -14.30
CA PHE A 289 -10.56 4.85 -13.58
C PHE A 289 -10.23 6.09 -12.74
N GLN A 290 -9.04 6.64 -12.90
CA GLN A 290 -8.64 7.91 -12.27
C GLN A 290 -9.43 9.14 -12.79
N LYS A 291 -10.49 8.91 -13.57
CA LYS A 291 -11.47 9.93 -13.97
C LYS A 291 -12.53 10.20 -12.88
N GLY A 292 -12.53 9.44 -11.79
CA GLY A 292 -13.36 9.67 -10.63
C GLY A 292 -13.05 10.98 -9.92
N ASP A 293 -13.83 11.29 -8.88
CA ASP A 293 -13.52 12.43 -8.03
C ASP A 293 -12.18 12.23 -7.30
N PHE A 294 -11.67 13.28 -6.66
CA PHE A 294 -10.36 13.24 -6.03
C PHE A 294 -10.22 12.10 -5.01
N LEU A 295 -11.25 11.77 -4.25
CA LEU A 295 -11.22 10.72 -3.25
C LEU A 295 -11.13 9.33 -3.88
N GLU A 296 -11.93 9.07 -4.92
CA GLU A 296 -11.96 7.77 -5.61
C GLU A 296 -10.62 7.43 -6.26
N ARG A 297 -9.84 8.45 -6.62
CA ARG A 297 -8.51 8.28 -7.23
C ARG A 297 -7.44 7.77 -6.29
N PHE A 298 -7.72 7.76 -4.97
CA PHE A 298 -6.79 7.31 -3.95
C PHE A 298 -7.41 6.28 -2.99
N ARG A 299 -8.74 6.13 -2.94
CA ARG A 299 -9.39 5.18 -2.05
C ARG A 299 -9.12 3.75 -2.52
N ILE A 300 -8.57 2.94 -1.63
CA ILE A 300 -8.26 1.52 -1.86
C ILE A 300 -8.82 0.64 -0.74
N PRO A 301 -9.10 -0.65 -0.99
CA PRO A 301 -9.53 -1.56 0.08
C PRO A 301 -8.40 -1.84 1.07
N LEU A 302 -8.77 -1.98 2.35
CA LEU A 302 -7.90 -2.57 3.37
C LEU A 302 -8.74 -3.52 4.22
N ILE A 303 -8.25 -4.77 4.35
CA ILE A 303 -8.83 -5.81 5.18
C ILE A 303 -7.75 -6.38 6.10
N PHE A 304 -8.01 -6.43 7.41
CA PHE A 304 -7.24 -7.25 8.34
C PHE A 304 -8.05 -8.49 8.68
N TYR A 305 -7.49 -9.66 8.41
CA TYR A 305 -8.14 -10.94 8.68
C TYR A 305 -7.29 -11.79 9.62
N ALA A 306 -7.76 -12.00 10.84
CA ALA A 306 -7.12 -12.80 11.86
C ALA A 306 -8.18 -13.35 12.83
N PRO A 307 -8.95 -14.38 12.44
CA PRO A 307 -10.18 -14.77 13.15
C PRO A 307 -9.94 -15.25 14.59
N HIS A 308 -8.73 -15.69 14.94
CA HIS A 308 -8.35 -16.12 16.29
C HIS A 308 -7.73 -14.99 17.14
N LEU A 309 -7.41 -13.84 16.54
CA LEU A 309 -6.76 -12.71 17.20
C LEU A 309 -7.63 -11.45 17.26
N MET A 310 -8.57 -11.30 16.34
CA MET A 310 -9.35 -10.08 16.14
C MET A 310 -10.83 -10.40 15.91
N LYS A 311 -11.71 -9.63 16.57
CA LYS A 311 -13.15 -9.66 16.25
C LYS A 311 -13.44 -8.77 15.04
N PRO A 312 -14.45 -9.06 14.22
CA PRO A 312 -14.84 -8.21 13.10
C PRO A 312 -15.10 -6.75 13.51
N LYS A 313 -14.64 -5.81 12.68
CA LYS A 313 -14.81 -4.37 12.92
C LYS A 313 -14.90 -3.62 11.59
N ILE A 314 -15.76 -2.60 11.53
CA ILE A 314 -15.75 -1.60 10.45
C ILE A 314 -15.06 -0.35 10.98
N VAL A 315 -14.07 0.14 10.24
CA VAL A 315 -13.32 1.36 10.56
C VAL A 315 -13.73 2.44 9.56
N GLU A 316 -14.30 3.54 10.10
CA GLU A 316 -14.81 4.66 9.30
C GLU A 316 -13.88 5.88 9.31
N THR A 317 -12.85 5.87 10.14
CA THR A 317 -11.84 6.94 10.19
C THR A 317 -11.00 6.95 8.91
N VAL A 318 -10.59 8.13 8.47
CA VAL A 318 -9.63 8.27 7.36
C VAL A 318 -8.28 7.75 7.80
N THR A 319 -7.71 6.86 7.00
CA THR A 319 -6.43 6.20 7.23
C THR A 319 -5.67 6.06 5.91
N SER A 320 -4.36 5.84 5.96
CA SER A 320 -3.53 5.81 4.77
C SER A 320 -2.51 4.68 4.75
N GLN A 321 -1.91 4.43 3.58
CA GLN A 321 -0.81 3.46 3.44
C GLN A 321 0.39 3.79 4.34
N LEU A 322 0.60 5.06 4.71
CA LEU A 322 1.68 5.46 5.61
C LEU A 322 1.53 4.86 7.02
N ASP A 323 0.31 4.49 7.41
CA ASP A 323 -0.01 3.90 8.71
C ASP A 323 0.28 2.39 8.77
N LEU A 324 0.52 1.74 7.63
CA LEU A 324 0.68 0.28 7.60
C LEU A 324 2.01 -0.19 8.19
N MET A 325 3.12 0.50 7.92
CA MET A 325 4.42 0.10 8.48
C MET A 325 4.41 0.07 10.02
N PRO A 326 3.99 1.14 10.73
CA PRO A 326 3.87 1.09 12.19
C PRO A 326 2.83 0.06 12.67
N THR A 327 1.73 -0.13 11.94
CA THR A 327 0.73 -1.18 12.23
C THR A 327 1.32 -2.58 12.13
N PHE A 328 2.20 -2.81 11.16
CA PHE A 328 2.87 -4.10 10.98
C PHE A 328 3.85 -4.39 12.12
N LEU A 329 4.60 -3.39 12.59
CA LEU A 329 5.46 -3.53 13.76
C LEU A 329 4.64 -3.93 15.00
N ASP A 330 3.49 -3.28 15.20
CA ASP A 330 2.56 -3.59 16.28
C ASP A 330 2.00 -5.01 16.17
N PHE A 331 1.53 -5.41 14.98
CA PHE A 331 1.03 -6.77 14.72
C PHE A 331 2.08 -7.84 15.00
N MET A 332 3.31 -7.60 14.60
CA MET A 332 4.42 -8.52 14.86
C MET A 332 4.90 -8.54 16.30
N GLY A 333 4.33 -7.72 17.17
CA GLY A 333 4.69 -7.68 18.59
C GLY A 333 6.08 -7.08 18.84
N LEU A 334 6.46 -6.07 18.05
CA LEU A 334 7.79 -5.45 18.16
C LEU A 334 7.74 -4.20 19.03
N ASP A 335 8.53 -4.21 20.10
CA ASP A 335 8.86 -3.01 20.88
C ASP A 335 10.15 -2.43 20.29
N THR A 336 10.04 -1.36 19.52
CA THR A 336 11.21 -0.82 18.79
C THR A 336 11.10 0.66 18.49
N GLN A 337 12.25 1.26 18.19
CA GLN A 337 12.32 2.59 17.61
C GLN A 337 12.24 2.49 16.08
N TYR A 338 11.47 3.38 15.49
CA TYR A 338 11.26 3.43 14.03
C TYR A 338 11.04 4.87 13.55
N THR A 339 11.15 5.10 12.24
CA THR A 339 10.80 6.36 11.58
C THR A 339 9.63 6.13 10.63
N ALA A 340 8.57 6.91 10.78
CA ALA A 340 7.43 6.93 9.86
C ALA A 340 6.64 8.23 10.03
N LEU A 341 5.94 8.70 9.00
CA LEU A 341 4.95 9.77 9.15
C LEU A 341 3.66 9.24 9.75
N GLY A 342 3.19 8.07 9.31
CA GLY A 342 1.99 7.42 9.83
C GLY A 342 2.09 6.92 11.26
N SER A 343 1.00 6.39 11.78
CA SER A 343 0.86 5.82 13.13
C SER A 343 0.14 4.47 13.07
N THR A 344 0.24 3.64 14.12
CA THR A 344 -0.44 2.34 14.14
C THR A 344 -1.96 2.50 14.12
N LEU A 345 -2.64 1.72 13.29
CA LEU A 345 -4.10 1.68 13.16
C LEU A 345 -4.80 0.98 14.35
N LEU A 346 -4.04 0.46 15.30
CA LEU A 346 -4.57 -0.21 16.49
C LEU A 346 -4.94 0.76 17.61
N HIS A 347 -4.51 2.01 17.51
CA HIS A 347 -4.82 3.09 18.45
C HIS A 347 -5.62 4.20 17.77
N GLU A 348 -6.27 5.02 18.59
CA GLU A 348 -6.87 6.26 18.08
C GLU A 348 -5.78 7.19 17.56
N GLN A 349 -6.00 7.75 16.38
CA GLN A 349 -5.09 8.67 15.72
C GLN A 349 -5.85 9.79 15.01
N GLU A 350 -5.13 10.81 14.56
CA GLU A 350 -5.71 11.84 13.70
C GLU A 350 -6.22 11.20 12.38
N SER A 351 -7.44 11.55 12.03
CA SER A 351 -8.14 11.03 10.86
C SER A 351 -7.70 11.82 9.62
N GLU A 352 -6.56 11.47 9.03
CA GLU A 352 -6.04 12.13 7.84
C GLU A 352 -5.26 11.17 6.92
N ALA A 353 -5.26 11.48 5.63
CA ALA A 353 -4.43 10.80 4.64
C ALA A 353 -3.73 11.83 3.75
N LEU A 354 -2.42 11.68 3.62
CA LEU A 354 -1.59 12.46 2.71
C LEU A 354 -1.49 11.74 1.37
N VAL A 355 -1.82 12.43 0.29
CA VAL A 355 -1.84 11.87 -1.06
C VAL A 355 -1.03 12.72 -2.03
N ARG A 356 -0.51 12.10 -3.09
CA ARG A 356 0.28 12.75 -4.11
C ARG A 356 -0.11 12.32 -5.52
N GLU A 357 -0.26 13.29 -6.39
CA GLU A 357 -0.49 13.12 -7.82
C GLU A 357 0.53 13.91 -8.63
N GLY A 358 1.63 13.29 -9.02
CA GLY A 358 2.74 13.98 -9.65
C GLY A 358 3.33 15.07 -8.74
N SER A 359 3.29 16.34 -9.20
CA SER A 359 3.72 17.50 -8.42
C SER A 359 2.64 18.06 -7.47
N LEU A 360 1.41 17.55 -7.56
CA LEU A 360 0.32 17.97 -6.69
C LEU A 360 0.30 17.14 -5.41
N ILE A 361 0.03 17.80 -4.30
CA ILE A 361 -0.13 17.18 -2.99
C ILE A 361 -1.56 17.35 -2.51
N GLY A 362 -2.02 16.45 -1.66
CA GLY A 362 -3.35 16.53 -1.09
C GLY A 362 -3.41 16.00 0.33
N ILE A 363 -4.39 16.48 1.06
CA ILE A 363 -4.76 15.98 2.38
C ILE A 363 -6.25 15.68 2.41
N ILE A 364 -6.59 14.51 2.90
CA ILE A 364 -7.97 14.04 3.05
C ILE A 364 -8.21 13.84 4.53
N THR A 365 -9.34 14.36 5.03
CA THR A 365 -9.81 14.15 6.40
C THR A 365 -11.23 13.63 6.38
N ASP A 366 -11.81 13.34 7.52
CA ASP A 366 -13.24 13.00 7.66
C ASP A 366 -14.18 14.17 7.33
N ARG A 367 -13.69 15.41 7.38
CA ARG A 367 -14.50 16.63 7.16
C ARG A 367 -14.35 17.25 5.77
N ALA A 368 -13.16 17.16 5.17
CA ALA A 368 -12.87 17.81 3.90
C ALA A 368 -11.63 17.21 3.23
N TYR A 369 -11.43 17.54 1.97
CA TYR A 369 -10.15 17.35 1.30
C TYR A 369 -9.65 18.66 0.68
N LEU A 370 -8.34 18.73 0.47
CA LEU A 370 -7.66 19.82 -0.19
C LEU A 370 -6.53 19.30 -1.07
N LYS A 371 -6.46 19.77 -2.32
CA LYS A 371 -5.41 19.52 -3.31
C LYS A 371 -4.64 20.82 -3.57
N HIS A 372 -3.32 20.76 -3.58
CA HIS A 372 -2.44 21.92 -3.62
C HIS A 372 -1.29 21.74 -4.61
N SER A 373 -0.91 22.81 -5.29
CA SER A 373 0.23 22.82 -6.23
C SER A 373 1.56 23.25 -5.59
N LEU A 374 1.63 23.42 -4.28
CA LEU A 374 2.68 24.07 -3.51
C LEU A 374 2.73 25.60 -3.66
N ILE A 375 1.94 26.16 -4.57
CA ILE A 375 1.80 27.60 -4.81
C ILE A 375 0.41 28.08 -4.40
N ARG A 376 -0.62 27.29 -4.72
CA ARG A 376 -2.01 27.65 -4.44
C ARG A 376 -2.89 26.40 -4.29
N ARG A 377 -4.04 26.58 -3.64
CA ARG A 377 -5.13 25.61 -3.65
C ARG A 377 -5.60 25.37 -5.07
N MET A 378 -5.70 24.11 -5.47
CA MET A 378 -6.17 23.70 -6.80
C MET A 378 -7.61 23.22 -6.76
N GLU A 379 -7.94 22.45 -5.73
CA GLU A 379 -9.25 21.87 -5.52
C GLU A 379 -9.45 21.63 -4.03
N TYR A 380 -10.63 21.95 -3.51
CA TYR A 380 -11.01 21.63 -2.14
C TYR A 380 -12.51 21.45 -2.01
N ARG A 381 -12.95 20.59 -1.12
CA ARG A 381 -14.35 20.28 -0.96
C ARG A 381 -14.65 19.81 0.47
N GLU A 382 -15.80 20.28 1.00
CA GLU A 382 -16.35 19.74 2.23
C GLU A 382 -16.97 18.35 2.01
N LEU A 383 -16.79 17.46 2.97
CA LEU A 383 -17.38 16.11 3.01
C LEU A 383 -18.52 16.03 4.04
N VAL A 384 -18.59 17.01 4.91
CA VAL A 384 -19.67 17.23 5.88
C VAL A 384 -20.15 18.66 5.78
N ASN A 385 -21.40 18.93 6.16
CA ASN A 385 -21.96 20.26 6.10
C ASN A 385 -21.23 21.26 7.04
N ASN A 386 -21.17 22.53 6.63
CA ASN A 386 -20.69 23.66 7.41
C ASN A 386 -19.19 23.60 7.77
N VAL A 387 -18.35 23.26 6.81
CA VAL A 387 -16.89 23.42 6.93
C VAL A 387 -16.52 24.88 6.64
N SER A 388 -15.93 25.57 7.62
CA SER A 388 -15.57 26.98 7.45
C SER A 388 -14.32 27.16 6.58
N GLU A 389 -14.17 28.33 5.94
CA GLU A 389 -12.95 28.69 5.22
C GLU A 389 -11.71 28.61 6.14
N SER A 390 -11.85 29.02 7.38
CA SER A 390 -10.76 28.91 8.39
C SER A 390 -10.33 27.45 8.66
N TYR A 391 -11.18 26.47 8.40
CA TYR A 391 -10.78 25.06 8.45
C TYR A 391 -9.90 24.70 7.25
N PHE A 392 -10.24 25.18 6.06
CA PHE A 392 -9.40 24.98 4.87
C PHE A 392 -8.06 25.69 4.98
N ASP A 393 -7.98 26.87 5.62
CA ASP A 393 -6.72 27.54 5.91
C ASP A 393 -5.81 26.70 6.82
N LYS A 394 -6.40 26.10 7.85
CA LYS A 394 -5.68 25.17 8.75
C LYS A 394 -5.24 23.91 8.03
N LEU A 395 -6.09 23.36 7.16
CA LEU A 395 -5.80 22.16 6.39
C LEU A 395 -4.66 22.39 5.39
N GLU A 396 -4.66 23.56 4.72
CA GLU A 396 -3.57 23.99 3.84
C GLU A 396 -2.25 24.15 4.61
N ALA A 397 -2.28 24.86 5.72
CA ALA A 397 -1.10 25.02 6.57
C ALA A 397 -0.54 23.66 7.02
N ARG A 398 -1.42 22.71 7.37
CA ARG A 398 -1.06 21.36 7.78
C ARG A 398 -0.44 20.58 6.62
N LEU A 399 -1.05 20.61 5.44
CA LEU A 399 -0.53 19.94 4.23
C LEU A 399 0.85 20.46 3.84
N LEU A 400 1.03 21.78 3.83
CA LEU A 400 2.32 22.41 3.52
C LEU A 400 3.38 22.12 4.58
N ALA A 401 2.98 22.02 5.85
CA ALA A 401 3.87 21.61 6.93
C ALA A 401 4.36 20.17 6.74
N TRP A 402 3.48 19.23 6.36
CA TRP A 402 3.84 17.86 6.03
C TRP A 402 4.78 17.74 4.81
N ASP A 403 4.58 18.56 3.77
CA ASP A 403 5.46 18.53 2.58
C ASP A 403 6.87 19.06 2.89
N ARG A 404 7.01 19.85 3.94
CA ARG A 404 8.30 20.44 4.37
C ARG A 404 9.05 19.58 5.39
N LEU A 405 8.39 18.65 6.04
CA LEU A 405 8.96 17.76 7.03
C LEU A 405 9.74 16.61 6.39
#